data_cecc66daa949a5d2a6d7ea6e484452fb
#
_entry.id   cecc66daa949a5d2a6d7ea6e484452fb
#
_cell.length_a   1.000
_cell.length_b   1.000
_cell.length_c   1.000
_cell.angle_alpha   90.00
_cell.angle_beta   90.00
_cell.angle_gamma   90.00
#
_symmetry.space_group_name_H-M   'P 1'
#
loop_
_entity.id
_entity.type
_entity.pdbx_description
1 polymer ?
#
loop_
_entity_poly.entity_id
_entity_poly.type
_entity_poly.pdbx_seq_one_letter_code
_entity_poly.pdbx_strand_id
1 'polypeptide(L)'
;MANVTKRIENDTLYFELEGRIDTSNANQIDQTIQNLKSDFTGTNYIIDAAKLEFISSAGLRIILRLLKELKQLKIINVSTDVYEILDMTGFTDMLTVEKAFRQISIEGCELIARGGNGCIYRYGEENIVKTYHNGASLDEIRNEKDLCRMVFVKGINTAIPYDVVKVGDSYGQRTVGFWSER
;
A
#
# COMPACT_ATOMS: atom_id res chain seq x y z
N MET A 1 -20.69 -1.66 -9.01
CA MET A 1 -20.52 -1.08 -10.36
C MET A 1 -19.12 -0.49 -10.41
N ALA A 2 -18.34 -0.70 -11.46
CA ALA A 2 -17.01 -0.10 -11.52
C ALA A 2 -17.09 1.40 -11.75
N ASN A 3 -16.21 2.17 -11.14
CA ASN A 3 -16.14 3.62 -11.27
C ASN A 3 -14.69 4.10 -11.26
N VAL A 4 -14.44 5.27 -11.84
CA VAL A 4 -13.16 5.98 -11.78
C VAL A 4 -13.42 7.43 -11.42
N THR A 5 -12.75 7.91 -10.38
CA THR A 5 -12.72 9.32 -10.02
C THR A 5 -11.30 9.87 -10.08
N LYS A 6 -11.15 11.19 -10.07
CA LYS A 6 -9.83 11.84 -10.02
C LYS A 6 -9.66 12.65 -8.75
N ARG A 7 -8.43 12.68 -8.28
CA ARG A 7 -7.94 13.57 -7.23
C ARG A 7 -6.60 14.14 -7.65
N ILE A 8 -6.36 15.41 -7.40
CA ILE A 8 -5.08 16.06 -7.72
C ILE A 8 -4.48 16.56 -6.41
N GLU A 9 -3.25 16.15 -6.13
CA GLU A 9 -2.49 16.59 -4.96
C GLU A 9 -1.02 16.75 -5.34
N ASN A 10 -0.39 17.86 -4.93
CA ASN A 10 1.04 18.11 -5.10
C ASN A 10 1.57 17.76 -6.50
N ASP A 11 0.93 18.26 -7.55
CA ASP A 11 1.27 18.01 -8.97
C ASP A 11 1.22 16.53 -9.37
N THR A 12 0.37 15.77 -8.72
CA THR A 12 0.12 14.35 -9.00
C THR A 12 -1.36 14.11 -9.26
N LEU A 13 -1.67 13.46 -10.38
CA LEU A 13 -3.02 13.02 -10.70
C LEU A 13 -3.23 11.58 -10.20
N TYR A 14 -4.22 11.40 -9.35
CA TYR A 14 -4.67 10.10 -8.87
C TYR A 14 -5.91 9.67 -9.64
N PHE A 15 -5.89 8.46 -10.21
CA PHE A 15 -7.06 7.74 -10.70
C PHE A 15 -7.52 6.78 -9.61
N GLU A 16 -8.61 7.09 -8.94
CA GLU A 16 -9.18 6.24 -7.90
C GLU A 16 -10.12 5.22 -8.54
N LEU A 17 -9.70 3.95 -8.55
CA LEU A 17 -10.47 2.86 -9.12
C LEU A 17 -11.34 2.19 -8.07
N GLU A 18 -12.61 1.95 -8.39
CA GLU A 18 -13.58 1.31 -7.50
C GLU A 18 -14.30 0.16 -8.19
N GLY A 19 -14.54 -0.93 -7.43
CA GLY A 19 -15.33 -2.09 -7.85
C GLY A 19 -14.57 -3.04 -8.77
N ARG A 20 -15.25 -3.67 -9.70
CA ARG A 20 -14.73 -4.73 -10.57
C ARG A 20 -14.59 -4.24 -12.01
N ILE A 21 -13.38 -4.28 -12.54
CA ILE A 21 -13.12 -3.94 -13.94
C ILE A 21 -13.04 -5.21 -14.77
N ASP A 22 -14.06 -5.44 -15.56
CA ASP A 22 -14.18 -6.60 -16.43
C ASP A 22 -14.38 -6.20 -17.92
N THR A 23 -14.59 -7.17 -18.78
CA THR A 23 -14.72 -6.96 -20.23
C THR A 23 -15.94 -6.09 -20.58
N SER A 24 -16.99 -6.11 -19.76
CA SER A 24 -18.24 -5.39 -20.05
C SER A 24 -18.12 -3.89 -19.83
N ASN A 25 -17.26 -3.45 -18.90
CA ASN A 25 -17.12 -2.05 -18.48
C ASN A 25 -15.76 -1.43 -18.82
N ALA A 26 -14.77 -2.23 -19.22
CA ALA A 26 -13.41 -1.76 -19.47
C ALA A 26 -13.34 -0.58 -20.44
N ASN A 27 -14.11 -0.60 -21.52
CA ASN A 27 -14.12 0.49 -22.51
C ASN A 27 -14.64 1.80 -21.91
N GLN A 28 -15.67 1.75 -21.07
CA GLN A 28 -16.21 2.93 -20.39
C GLN A 28 -15.21 3.49 -19.38
N ILE A 29 -14.59 2.62 -18.59
CA ILE A 29 -13.52 2.98 -17.62
C ILE A 29 -12.38 3.67 -18.34
N ASP A 30 -11.96 3.12 -19.46
CA ASP A 30 -10.91 3.66 -20.30
C ASP A 30 -11.21 5.07 -20.81
N GLN A 31 -12.38 5.27 -21.40
CA GLN A 31 -12.82 6.59 -21.86
C GLN A 31 -12.88 7.59 -20.71
N THR A 32 -13.35 7.17 -19.54
CA THR A 32 -13.38 8.01 -18.35
C THR A 32 -11.97 8.45 -17.94
N ILE A 33 -11.01 7.52 -17.90
CA ILE A 33 -9.62 7.84 -17.56
C ILE A 33 -9.04 8.85 -18.56
N GLN A 34 -9.28 8.68 -19.87
CA GLN A 34 -8.79 9.62 -20.89
C GLN A 34 -9.36 11.02 -20.69
N ASN A 35 -10.66 11.13 -20.40
CA ASN A 35 -11.31 12.41 -20.14
C ASN A 35 -10.76 13.07 -18.86
N LEU A 36 -10.55 12.29 -17.79
CA LEU A 36 -10.02 12.79 -16.54
C LEU A 36 -8.56 13.28 -16.66
N LYS A 37 -7.81 12.69 -17.57
CA LYS A 37 -6.40 13.03 -17.86
C LYS A 37 -6.25 14.29 -18.70
N SER A 38 -7.24 14.64 -19.56
CA SER A 38 -7.11 15.64 -20.61
C SER A 38 -6.68 17.03 -20.13
N ASP A 39 -7.12 17.43 -18.94
CA ASP A 39 -6.88 18.74 -18.37
C ASP A 39 -5.67 18.80 -17.41
N PHE A 40 -4.97 17.68 -17.25
CA PHE A 40 -3.83 17.59 -16.35
C PHE A 40 -2.51 17.78 -17.11
N THR A 41 -1.71 18.74 -16.67
CA THR A 41 -0.43 19.13 -17.30
C THR A 41 0.81 18.62 -16.56
N GLY A 42 0.63 18.03 -15.37
CA GLY A 42 1.72 17.43 -14.58
C GLY A 42 2.25 16.13 -15.17
N THR A 43 3.26 15.57 -14.55
CA THR A 43 3.96 14.37 -15.05
C THR A 43 3.78 13.14 -14.18
N ASN A 44 3.28 13.31 -12.96
CA ASN A 44 3.12 12.23 -12.00
C ASN A 44 1.69 11.67 -12.02
N TYR A 45 1.58 10.36 -12.16
CA TYR A 45 0.30 9.68 -12.22
C TYR A 45 0.28 8.50 -11.27
N ILE A 46 -0.80 8.37 -10.52
CA ILE A 46 -1.00 7.27 -9.58
C ILE A 46 -2.36 6.65 -9.83
N ILE A 47 -2.38 5.33 -9.91
CA ILE A 47 -3.61 4.55 -9.81
C ILE A 47 -3.79 4.16 -8.34
N ASP A 48 -4.81 4.68 -7.70
CA ASP A 48 -5.21 4.27 -6.35
C ASP A 48 -6.23 3.14 -6.44
N ALA A 49 -5.81 1.95 -6.07
CA ALA A 49 -6.58 0.72 -6.15
C ALA A 49 -7.21 0.32 -4.80
N ALA A 50 -7.33 1.26 -3.84
CA ALA A 50 -7.86 0.96 -2.49
C ALA A 50 -9.26 0.31 -2.50
N LYS A 51 -10.08 0.65 -3.49
CA LYS A 51 -11.43 0.14 -3.66
C LYS A 51 -11.58 -0.79 -4.88
N LEU A 52 -10.48 -1.14 -5.54
CA LEU A 52 -10.50 -2.07 -6.66
C LEU A 52 -10.58 -3.51 -6.16
N GLU A 53 -11.68 -4.18 -6.49
CA GLU A 53 -11.95 -5.55 -6.05
C GLU A 53 -11.43 -6.62 -7.02
N PHE A 54 -11.41 -6.28 -8.31
CA PHE A 54 -11.01 -7.23 -9.35
C PHE A 54 -10.61 -6.49 -10.64
N ILE A 55 -9.66 -7.06 -11.37
CA ILE A 55 -9.26 -6.57 -12.69
C ILE A 55 -9.11 -7.74 -13.66
N SER A 56 -9.78 -7.65 -14.80
CA SER A 56 -9.68 -8.62 -15.91
C SER A 56 -8.54 -8.27 -16.87
N SER A 57 -8.28 -9.14 -17.83
CA SER A 57 -7.33 -8.88 -18.92
C SER A 57 -7.68 -7.62 -19.73
N ALA A 58 -8.96 -7.26 -19.84
CA ALA A 58 -9.37 -6.01 -20.49
C ALA A 58 -8.97 -4.79 -19.65
N GLY A 59 -9.12 -4.85 -18.31
CA GLY A 59 -8.63 -3.83 -17.39
C GLY A 59 -7.10 -3.71 -17.38
N LEU A 60 -6.39 -4.83 -17.42
CA LEU A 60 -4.92 -4.83 -17.52
C LEU A 60 -4.41 -4.15 -18.80
N ARG A 61 -5.13 -4.27 -19.93
CA ARG A 61 -4.79 -3.53 -21.16
C ARG A 61 -4.89 -2.01 -20.99
N ILE A 62 -5.81 -1.52 -20.17
CA ILE A 62 -5.91 -0.09 -19.84
C ILE A 62 -4.63 0.35 -19.11
N ILE A 63 -4.23 -0.40 -18.07
CA ILE A 63 -2.99 -0.09 -17.32
C ILE A 63 -1.78 -0.13 -18.24
N LEU A 64 -1.67 -1.15 -19.10
CA LEU A 64 -0.56 -1.27 -20.05
C LEU A 64 -0.49 -0.10 -21.03
N ARG A 65 -1.64 0.40 -21.49
CA ARG A 65 -1.68 1.58 -22.36
C ARG A 65 -1.26 2.82 -21.59
N LEU A 66 -1.78 3.03 -20.37
CA LEU A 66 -1.38 4.15 -19.52
C LEU A 66 0.12 4.14 -19.24
N LEU A 67 0.70 2.96 -18.98
CA LEU A 67 2.13 2.81 -18.78
C LEU A 67 2.96 3.25 -20.00
N LYS A 68 2.46 3.01 -21.21
CA LYS A 68 3.11 3.44 -22.46
C LYS A 68 2.97 4.95 -22.73
N GLU A 69 1.86 5.54 -22.31
CA GLU A 69 1.55 6.95 -22.55
C GLU A 69 2.16 7.87 -21.48
N LEU A 70 2.29 7.38 -20.23
CA LEU A 70 2.65 8.17 -19.07
C LEU A 70 4.08 7.86 -18.65
N LYS A 71 4.89 8.91 -18.44
CA LYS A 71 6.31 8.75 -18.07
C LYS A 71 6.52 8.19 -16.66
N GLN A 72 5.63 8.57 -15.74
CA GLN A 72 5.71 8.16 -14.35
C GLN A 72 4.32 7.70 -13.90
N LEU A 73 4.14 6.39 -13.86
CA LEU A 73 2.91 5.75 -13.39
C LEU A 73 3.26 4.76 -12.29
N LYS A 74 2.51 4.78 -11.20
CA LYS A 74 2.54 3.73 -10.17
C LYS A 74 1.15 3.35 -9.72
N ILE A 75 1.01 2.19 -9.11
CA ILE A 75 -0.25 1.70 -8.53
C ILE A 75 -0.04 1.56 -7.03
N ILE A 76 -0.95 2.10 -6.24
CA ILE A 76 -0.90 2.04 -4.78
C ILE A 76 -2.17 1.42 -4.19
N ASN A 77 -2.10 1.04 -2.92
CA ASN A 77 -3.21 0.51 -2.14
C ASN A 77 -3.85 -0.75 -2.75
N VAL A 78 -3.05 -1.59 -3.38
CA VAL A 78 -3.54 -2.78 -4.09
C VAL A 78 -3.88 -3.89 -3.10
N SER A 79 -5.10 -4.45 -3.17
CA SER A 79 -5.48 -5.62 -2.39
C SER A 79 -4.60 -6.84 -2.73
N THR A 80 -4.52 -7.82 -1.85
CA THR A 80 -3.70 -9.01 -2.10
C THR A 80 -4.12 -9.73 -3.38
N ASP A 81 -5.42 -9.90 -3.63
CA ASP A 81 -5.96 -10.60 -4.80
C ASP A 81 -5.62 -9.87 -6.10
N VAL A 82 -5.78 -8.54 -6.13
CA VAL A 82 -5.43 -7.74 -7.31
C VAL A 82 -3.92 -7.70 -7.51
N TYR A 83 -3.13 -7.67 -6.43
CA TYR A 83 -1.68 -7.72 -6.51
C TYR A 83 -1.19 -9.02 -7.13
N GLU A 84 -1.75 -10.17 -6.75
CA GLU A 84 -1.40 -11.47 -7.33
C GLU A 84 -1.68 -11.50 -8.84
N ILE A 85 -2.79 -10.91 -9.30
CA ILE A 85 -3.09 -10.78 -10.73
C ILE A 85 -2.01 -9.94 -11.43
N LEU A 86 -1.63 -8.78 -10.86
CA LEU A 86 -0.61 -7.90 -11.43
C LEU A 86 0.77 -8.57 -11.46
N ASP A 87 1.12 -9.34 -10.43
CA ASP A 87 2.38 -10.06 -10.31
C ASP A 87 2.47 -11.21 -11.32
N MET A 88 1.45 -12.07 -11.38
CA MET A 88 1.37 -13.19 -12.34
C MET A 88 1.39 -12.74 -13.80
N THR A 89 0.95 -11.52 -14.07
CA THR A 89 0.92 -10.93 -15.42
C THR A 89 2.12 -10.05 -15.74
N GLY A 90 3.10 -9.96 -14.82
CA GLY A 90 4.37 -9.24 -15.00
C GLY A 90 4.28 -7.72 -14.86
N PHE A 91 3.18 -7.18 -14.34
CA PHE A 91 3.06 -5.73 -14.14
C PHE A 91 3.97 -5.22 -13.03
N THR A 92 4.26 -6.05 -12.02
CA THR A 92 5.18 -5.70 -10.92
C THR A 92 6.63 -5.52 -11.39
N ASP A 93 7.00 -6.10 -12.53
CA ASP A 93 8.30 -5.91 -13.16
C ASP A 93 8.35 -4.62 -14.01
N MET A 94 7.20 -4.11 -14.44
CA MET A 94 7.11 -2.98 -15.37
C MET A 94 6.87 -1.64 -14.68
N LEU A 95 6.23 -1.64 -13.51
CA LEU A 95 5.92 -0.43 -12.75
C LEU A 95 5.88 -0.73 -11.25
N THR A 96 6.00 0.33 -10.44
CA THR A 96 5.89 0.21 -8.99
C THR A 96 4.44 -0.11 -8.59
N VAL A 97 4.24 -1.25 -7.93
CA VAL A 97 2.95 -1.69 -7.38
C VAL A 97 3.08 -1.83 -5.86
N GLU A 98 2.33 -1.03 -5.11
CA GLU A 98 2.33 -1.02 -3.66
C GLU A 98 1.07 -1.67 -3.11
N LYS A 99 1.21 -2.71 -2.28
CA LYS A 99 0.08 -3.36 -1.61
C LYS A 99 -0.60 -2.41 -0.62
N ALA A 100 -1.93 -2.60 -0.45
CA ALA A 100 -2.67 -1.95 0.62
C ALA A 100 -2.12 -2.35 1.98
N PHE A 101 -2.05 -1.38 2.90
CA PHE A 101 -1.70 -1.67 4.28
C PHE A 101 -2.88 -2.36 4.98
N ARG A 102 -2.58 -3.46 5.69
CA ARG A 102 -3.56 -4.07 6.58
C ARG A 102 -3.97 -3.05 7.64
N GLN A 103 -5.26 -2.78 7.73
CA GLN A 103 -5.80 -2.01 8.84
C GLN A 103 -5.94 -2.89 10.08
N ILE A 104 -5.45 -2.39 11.22
CA ILE A 104 -5.61 -3.04 12.52
C ILE A 104 -6.06 -2.02 13.56
N SER A 105 -6.78 -2.50 14.56
CA SER A 105 -7.12 -1.71 15.75
C SER A 105 -6.22 -2.14 16.90
N ILE A 106 -5.74 -1.16 17.65
CA ILE A 106 -5.03 -1.35 18.93
C ILE A 106 -5.92 -1.03 20.13
N GLU A 107 -7.21 -0.79 19.90
CA GLU A 107 -8.17 -0.54 20.96
C GLU A 107 -8.27 -1.76 21.87
N GLY A 108 -8.14 -1.55 23.16
CA GLY A 108 -8.09 -2.63 24.15
C GLY A 108 -6.78 -3.40 24.23
N CYS A 109 -5.78 -3.09 23.39
CA CYS A 109 -4.46 -3.71 23.45
C CYS A 109 -3.65 -3.18 24.64
N GLU A 110 -2.91 -4.07 25.32
CA GLU A 110 -2.00 -3.71 26.41
C GLU A 110 -0.83 -2.87 25.89
N LEU A 111 -0.61 -1.71 26.50
CA LEU A 111 0.60 -0.89 26.24
C LEU A 111 1.80 -1.52 26.97
N ILE A 112 2.75 -2.06 26.21
CA ILE A 112 3.96 -2.70 26.77
C ILE A 112 5.04 -1.67 27.06
N ALA A 113 5.25 -0.74 26.15
CA ALA A 113 6.32 0.25 26.27
C ALA A 113 5.97 1.57 25.57
N ARG A 114 6.52 2.66 26.09
CA ARG A 114 6.47 3.99 25.46
C ARG A 114 7.90 4.51 25.33
N GLY A 115 8.29 4.89 24.13
CA GLY A 115 9.57 5.50 23.82
C GLY A 115 9.43 6.87 23.15
N GLY A 116 10.57 7.51 22.85
CA GLY A 116 10.60 8.81 22.17
C GLY A 116 9.95 8.80 20.80
N ASN A 117 10.05 7.70 20.07
CA ASN A 117 9.58 7.58 18.68
C ASN A 117 8.20 6.92 18.56
N GLY A 118 7.62 6.39 19.64
CA GLY A 118 6.34 5.68 19.54
C GLY A 118 5.99 4.84 20.74
N CYS A 119 4.93 4.05 20.59
CA CYS A 119 4.40 3.14 21.58
C CYS A 119 4.37 1.71 21.04
N ILE A 120 4.57 0.73 21.93
CA ILE A 120 4.51 -0.69 21.61
C ILE A 120 3.32 -1.31 22.35
N TYR A 121 2.47 -1.97 21.60
CA TYR A 121 1.26 -2.63 22.10
C TYR A 121 1.35 -4.13 21.88
N ARG A 122 0.81 -4.91 22.81
CA ARG A 122 0.59 -6.36 22.63
C ARG A 122 -0.57 -6.57 21.65
N TYR A 123 -0.34 -7.33 20.59
CA TYR A 123 -1.32 -7.60 19.57
C TYR A 123 -1.48 -9.12 19.38
N GLY A 124 -2.42 -9.71 20.11
CA GLY A 124 -2.55 -11.17 20.21
C GLY A 124 -1.47 -11.80 21.09
N GLU A 125 -1.25 -13.09 20.94
CA GLU A 125 -0.37 -13.88 21.81
C GLU A 125 1.12 -13.69 21.46
N GLU A 126 1.45 -13.62 20.18
CA GLU A 126 2.83 -13.67 19.69
C GLU A 126 3.27 -12.38 18.97
N ASN A 127 2.40 -11.41 18.83
CA ASN A 127 2.69 -10.21 18.06
C ASN A 127 2.72 -8.97 18.93
N ILE A 128 3.49 -8.00 18.47
CA ILE A 128 3.44 -6.63 18.95
C ILE A 128 3.20 -5.68 17.77
N VAL A 129 2.64 -4.53 18.10
CA VAL A 129 2.50 -3.42 17.15
C VAL A 129 3.20 -2.20 17.73
N LYS A 130 4.20 -1.72 17.01
CA LYS A 130 4.82 -0.42 17.26
C LYS A 130 4.06 0.63 16.48
N THR A 131 3.50 1.62 17.16
CA THR A 131 2.95 2.84 16.55
C THR A 131 3.98 3.95 16.67
N TYR A 132 3.94 4.90 15.76
CA TYR A 132 4.85 6.05 15.74
C TYR A 132 4.11 7.31 16.16
N HIS A 133 4.82 8.22 16.81
CA HIS A 133 4.27 9.54 17.14
C HIS A 133 4.00 10.33 15.85
N ASN A 134 3.12 11.33 15.95
CA ASN A 134 2.72 12.17 14.83
C ASN A 134 3.94 12.71 14.04
N GLY A 135 3.99 12.46 12.76
CA GLY A 135 5.02 12.95 11.85
C GLY A 135 6.01 11.91 11.31
N ALA A 136 5.98 10.65 11.77
CA ALA A 136 6.80 9.62 11.13
C ALA A 136 6.29 9.33 9.72
N SER A 137 7.14 9.52 8.72
CA SER A 137 6.82 9.21 7.34
C SER A 137 6.82 7.71 7.09
N LEU A 138 6.08 7.28 6.07
CA LEU A 138 6.04 5.88 5.66
C LEU A 138 7.44 5.36 5.27
N ASP A 139 8.27 6.22 4.67
CA ASP A 139 9.62 5.86 4.26
C ASP A 139 10.55 5.66 5.46
N GLU A 140 10.43 6.46 6.51
CA GLU A 140 11.16 6.24 7.77
C GLU A 140 10.79 4.90 8.41
N ILE A 141 9.51 4.56 8.41
CA ILE A 141 9.00 3.29 8.94
C ILE A 141 9.50 2.10 8.12
N ARG A 142 9.50 2.22 6.79
CA ARG A 142 10.04 1.19 5.89
C ARG A 142 11.55 1.00 6.08
N ASN A 143 12.30 2.09 6.17
CA ASN A 143 13.76 2.05 6.40
C ASN A 143 14.09 1.40 7.75
N GLU A 144 13.36 1.70 8.80
CA GLU A 144 13.53 1.04 10.11
C GLU A 144 13.27 -0.47 10.00
N LYS A 145 12.20 -0.88 9.31
CA LYS A 145 11.88 -2.28 9.07
C LYS A 145 13.01 -3.02 8.34
N ASP A 146 13.53 -2.43 7.27
CA ASP A 146 14.60 -3.03 6.48
C ASP A 146 15.92 -3.11 7.25
N LEU A 147 16.21 -2.09 8.07
CA LEU A 147 17.37 -2.10 8.98
C LEU A 147 17.26 -3.24 10.00
N CYS A 148 16.10 -3.41 10.65
CA CYS A 148 15.87 -4.49 11.60
C CYS A 148 16.06 -5.87 10.94
N ARG A 149 15.58 -6.06 9.70
CA ARG A 149 15.79 -7.31 8.94
C ARG A 149 17.27 -7.56 8.66
N MET A 150 18.02 -6.53 8.22
CA MET A 150 19.46 -6.64 8.00
C MET A 150 20.22 -7.03 9.27
N VAL A 151 19.87 -6.43 10.40
CA VAL A 151 20.49 -6.68 11.71
C VAL A 151 20.20 -8.12 12.14
N PHE A 152 18.96 -8.59 11.97
CA PHE A 152 18.57 -9.97 12.27
C PHE A 152 19.35 -10.99 11.43
N VAL A 153 19.48 -10.77 10.12
CA VAL A 153 20.24 -11.65 9.22
C VAL A 153 21.72 -11.74 9.62
N LYS A 154 22.27 -10.70 10.27
CA LYS A 154 23.63 -10.71 10.83
C LYS A 154 23.72 -11.40 12.20
N GLY A 155 22.67 -12.05 12.67
CA GLY A 155 22.65 -12.81 13.91
C GLY A 155 22.43 -11.98 15.17
N ILE A 156 22.07 -10.71 15.06
CA ILE A 156 21.73 -9.89 16.22
C ILE A 156 20.27 -10.17 16.60
N ASN A 157 20.07 -10.55 17.85
CA ASN A 157 18.74 -10.87 18.36
C ASN A 157 17.89 -9.60 18.45
N THR A 158 16.99 -9.41 17.50
CA THR A 158 16.07 -8.28 17.42
C THR A 158 14.67 -8.76 17.05
N ALA A 159 13.66 -8.00 17.42
CA ALA A 159 12.31 -8.25 16.99
C ALA A 159 12.21 -8.14 15.46
N ILE A 160 11.56 -9.11 14.82
CA ILE A 160 11.47 -9.20 13.36
C ILE A 160 10.23 -8.45 12.87
N PRO A 161 10.41 -7.26 12.28
CA PRO A 161 9.29 -6.56 11.65
C PRO A 161 8.97 -7.22 10.32
N TYR A 162 7.76 -7.76 10.17
CA TYR A 162 7.37 -8.38 8.92
C TYR A 162 6.31 -7.61 8.14
N ASP A 163 5.63 -6.66 8.77
CA ASP A 163 4.55 -5.93 8.11
C ASP A 163 4.46 -4.47 8.57
N VAL A 164 4.22 -3.56 7.62
CA VAL A 164 3.77 -2.20 7.92
C VAL A 164 2.26 -2.23 7.88
N VAL A 165 1.62 -1.70 8.91
CA VAL A 165 0.17 -1.72 9.09
C VAL A 165 -0.38 -0.31 9.25
N LYS A 166 -1.67 -0.14 8.99
CA LYS A 166 -2.38 1.11 9.27
C LYS A 166 -3.12 0.98 10.60
N VAL A 167 -2.90 1.94 11.51
CA VAL A 167 -3.51 2.00 12.84
C VAL A 167 -4.25 3.33 12.94
N GLY A 168 -5.56 3.31 12.73
CA GLY A 168 -6.33 4.55 12.54
C GLY A 168 -5.83 5.33 11.34
N ASP A 169 -5.52 6.61 11.54
CA ASP A 169 -4.97 7.49 10.49
C ASP A 169 -3.44 7.46 10.40
N SER A 170 -2.78 6.66 11.26
CA SER A 170 -1.32 6.56 11.34
C SER A 170 -0.83 5.21 10.83
N TYR A 171 0.49 5.10 10.63
CA TYR A 171 1.14 3.85 10.30
C TYR A 171 1.79 3.23 11.54
N GLY A 172 1.92 1.90 11.54
CA GLY A 172 2.60 1.12 12.56
C GLY A 172 3.40 -0.02 11.95
N GLN A 173 4.19 -0.67 12.77
CA GLN A 173 4.94 -1.87 12.43
C GLN A 173 4.42 -3.06 13.24
N ARG A 174 4.04 -4.15 12.56
CA ARG A 174 3.73 -5.42 13.21
C ARG A 174 4.96 -6.31 13.23
N THR A 175 5.26 -6.86 14.38
CA THR A 175 6.48 -7.62 14.65
C THR A 175 6.13 -8.88 15.41
N VAL A 176 6.80 -10.00 15.12
CA VAL A 176 6.76 -11.19 15.98
C VAL A 176 7.66 -10.91 17.16
N GLY A 177 7.10 -10.96 18.38
CA GLY A 177 7.85 -10.82 19.61
C GLY A 177 8.28 -12.18 20.13
N PHE A 178 9.58 -12.42 20.25
CA PHE A 178 10.08 -13.47 21.12
C PHE A 178 10.14 -12.91 22.54
N TRP A 179 9.05 -13.09 23.29
CA TRP A 179 9.06 -12.79 24.71
C TRP A 179 9.45 -14.07 25.44
N SER A 180 10.72 -14.21 25.80
CA SER A 180 11.07 -15.10 26.88
C SER A 180 10.66 -14.38 28.18
N GLU A 181 9.68 -14.90 28.88
CA GLU A 181 9.45 -14.55 30.28
C GLU A 181 10.79 -14.74 31.03
N ARG A 182 11.31 -13.65 31.58
CA ARG A 182 12.38 -13.69 32.60
C ARG A 182 11.75 -13.37 33.94
#